data_5f25c9eb8ec2fab1fa688801307cdd72
#
_entry.id   5f25c9eb8ec2fab1fa688801307cdd72
#
_cell.length_a   1.000
_cell.length_b   1.000
_cell.length_c   1.000
_cell.angle_alpha   90.00
_cell.angle_beta   90.00
_cell.angle_gamma   90.00
#
_symmetry.space_group_name_H-M   'P 1'
#
loop_
_entity.id
_entity.type
_entity.pdbx_description
1 polymer ?
#
loop_
_entity_poly.entity_id
_entity_poly.type
_entity_poly.pdbx_seq_one_letter_code
_entity_poly.pdbx_strand_id
1 'polypeptide(L)'
;LRTLDFGADPEGARGVINAWVADQTEDRIPDLIPQGAISPLVRLVLTNAIYFLANWASPFAPEATSPGPFVTAAGREVTVDVMHQTGFFPYAAGDGWVAVSLPYVGEQLSMLVVLPDAGRFDEVEAALGPGLYATIDASLASARVALALPKWEVQARFQLAEVLAELGMPR
;
A
#
# COMPACT_ATOMS: atom_id res chain seq x y z
N LEU A 1 9.59 -21.74 -11.13
CA LEU A 1 9.84 -21.50 -12.54
C LEU A 1 8.91 -22.38 -13.38
N ARG A 2 8.16 -21.79 -14.31
CA ARG A 2 7.34 -22.51 -15.28
C ARG A 2 7.85 -22.22 -16.70
N THR A 3 7.81 -23.22 -17.57
CA THR A 3 8.11 -23.05 -18.99
C THR A 3 6.80 -22.82 -19.73
N LEU A 4 6.74 -21.73 -20.50
CA LEU A 4 5.59 -21.34 -21.32
C LEU A 4 6.08 -21.03 -22.74
N ASP A 5 5.28 -21.36 -23.74
CA ASP A 5 5.61 -21.08 -25.14
C ASP A 5 4.98 -19.74 -25.56
N PHE A 6 5.72 -18.66 -25.34
CA PHE A 6 5.31 -17.32 -25.75
C PHE A 6 5.29 -17.15 -27.28
N GLY A 7 6.06 -17.99 -28.01
CA GLY A 7 6.14 -17.91 -29.46
C GLY A 7 4.91 -18.47 -30.15
N ALA A 8 4.44 -19.63 -29.70
CA ALA A 8 3.31 -20.32 -30.30
C ALA A 8 1.95 -19.85 -29.75
N ASP A 9 1.88 -19.55 -28.44
CA ASP A 9 0.62 -19.14 -27.79
C ASP A 9 0.85 -18.07 -26.70
N PRO A 10 1.08 -16.81 -27.12
CA PRO A 10 1.31 -15.73 -26.16
C PRO A 10 0.09 -15.44 -25.27
N GLU A 11 -1.14 -15.56 -25.79
CA GLU A 11 -2.34 -15.31 -25.00
C GLU A 11 -2.65 -16.45 -24.03
N GLY A 12 -2.39 -17.71 -24.40
CA GLY A 12 -2.48 -18.82 -23.47
C GLY A 12 -1.44 -18.70 -22.35
N ALA A 13 -0.20 -18.31 -22.68
CA ALA A 13 0.84 -18.03 -21.69
C ALA A 13 0.43 -16.90 -20.73
N ARG A 14 -0.16 -15.81 -21.24
CA ARG A 14 -0.75 -14.72 -20.47
C ARG A 14 -1.81 -15.25 -19.50
N GLY A 15 -2.74 -16.06 -20.00
CA GLY A 15 -3.80 -16.66 -19.19
C GLY A 15 -3.26 -17.48 -18.03
N VAL A 16 -2.22 -18.30 -18.26
CA VAL A 16 -1.57 -19.10 -17.21
C VAL A 16 -0.92 -18.21 -16.14
N ILE A 17 -0.29 -17.12 -16.55
CA ILE A 17 0.34 -16.19 -15.60
C ILE A 17 -0.74 -15.48 -14.77
N ASN A 18 -1.77 -14.94 -15.41
CA ASN A 18 -2.86 -14.26 -14.71
C ASN A 18 -3.60 -15.18 -13.75
N ALA A 19 -3.89 -16.43 -14.16
CA ALA A 19 -4.51 -17.41 -13.29
C ALA A 19 -3.65 -17.73 -12.05
N TRP A 20 -2.32 -17.81 -12.22
CA TRP A 20 -1.43 -17.99 -11.08
C TRP A 20 -1.44 -16.78 -10.14
N VAL A 21 -1.44 -15.56 -10.67
CA VAL A 21 -1.52 -14.34 -9.84
C VAL A 21 -2.85 -14.26 -9.11
N ALA A 22 -3.96 -14.55 -9.78
CA ALA A 22 -5.28 -14.60 -9.17
C ALA A 22 -5.32 -15.58 -8.00
N ASP A 23 -4.82 -16.81 -8.19
CA ASP A 23 -4.71 -17.82 -7.15
C ASP A 23 -3.85 -17.36 -5.94
N GLN A 24 -2.72 -16.70 -6.19
CA GLN A 24 -1.84 -16.18 -5.13
C GLN A 24 -2.41 -14.95 -4.41
N THR A 25 -3.45 -14.32 -4.95
CA THR A 25 -4.04 -13.08 -4.42
C THR A 25 -5.52 -13.22 -4.07
N GLU A 26 -6.02 -14.45 -3.90
CA GLU A 26 -7.44 -14.70 -3.60
C GLU A 26 -8.37 -13.93 -4.55
N ASP A 27 -8.10 -14.04 -5.86
CA ASP A 27 -8.81 -13.35 -6.96
C ASP A 27 -8.81 -11.81 -6.88
N ARG A 28 -7.94 -11.21 -6.06
CA ARG A 28 -7.85 -9.75 -5.97
C ARG A 28 -7.15 -9.12 -7.16
N ILE A 29 -6.28 -9.87 -7.85
CA ILE A 29 -5.57 -9.44 -9.06
C ILE A 29 -5.83 -10.46 -10.19
N PRO A 30 -7.01 -10.45 -10.82
CA PRO A 30 -7.36 -11.44 -11.83
C PRO A 30 -6.65 -11.21 -13.18
N ASP A 31 -6.30 -9.96 -13.51
CA ASP A 31 -5.73 -9.53 -14.80
C ASP A 31 -4.51 -8.63 -14.59
N LEU A 32 -3.41 -9.20 -14.07
CA LEU A 32 -2.14 -8.47 -13.90
C LEU A 32 -1.59 -8.04 -15.26
N ILE A 33 -1.57 -8.96 -16.24
CA ILE A 33 -1.07 -8.72 -17.58
C ILE A 33 -2.26 -8.50 -18.51
N PRO A 34 -2.44 -7.30 -19.09
CA PRO A 34 -3.54 -7.03 -20.00
C PRO A 34 -3.38 -7.78 -21.32
N GLN A 35 -4.50 -7.94 -22.04
CA GLN A 35 -4.52 -8.58 -23.35
C GLN A 35 -3.57 -7.88 -24.33
N GLY A 36 -2.81 -8.66 -25.11
CA GLY A 36 -1.87 -8.17 -26.10
C GLY A 36 -0.53 -7.67 -25.53
N ALA A 37 -0.34 -7.69 -24.20
CA ALA A 37 0.93 -7.26 -23.59
C ALA A 37 2.06 -8.28 -23.75
N ILE A 38 1.76 -9.54 -24.01
CA ILE A 38 2.75 -10.57 -24.33
C ILE A 38 2.80 -10.77 -25.85
N SER A 39 3.98 -10.56 -26.41
CA SER A 39 4.24 -10.82 -27.83
C SER A 39 5.00 -12.12 -28.03
N PRO A 40 5.02 -12.71 -29.25
CA PRO A 40 5.83 -13.90 -29.56
C PRO A 40 7.35 -13.69 -29.38
N LEU A 41 7.80 -12.45 -29.24
CA LEU A 41 9.20 -12.13 -29.00
C LEU A 41 9.62 -12.19 -27.53
N VAL A 42 8.66 -12.26 -26.61
CA VAL A 42 8.95 -12.38 -25.18
C VAL A 42 9.71 -13.68 -24.91
N ARG A 43 10.71 -13.61 -24.05
CA ARG A 43 11.55 -14.77 -23.65
C ARG A 43 11.47 -15.06 -22.17
N LEU A 44 11.15 -14.06 -21.37
CA LEU A 44 11.04 -14.18 -19.92
C LEU A 44 9.97 -13.21 -19.41
N VAL A 45 9.15 -13.66 -18.49
CA VAL A 45 8.24 -12.84 -17.69
C VAL A 45 8.56 -13.11 -16.23
N LEU A 46 8.84 -12.04 -15.50
CA LEU A 46 8.99 -12.08 -14.05
C LEU A 46 7.74 -11.44 -13.43
N THR A 47 7.06 -12.20 -12.59
CA THR A 47 5.90 -11.73 -11.85
C THR A 47 6.12 -11.93 -10.36
N ASN A 48 5.68 -10.96 -9.58
CA ASN A 48 5.55 -11.07 -8.13
C ASN A 48 4.14 -10.66 -7.75
N ALA A 49 3.53 -11.38 -6.82
CA ALA A 49 2.24 -11.06 -6.26
C ALA A 49 2.33 -11.08 -4.74
N ILE A 50 1.84 -10.02 -4.11
CA ILE A 50 1.78 -9.92 -2.66
C ILE A 50 0.31 -9.78 -2.30
N TYR A 51 -0.17 -10.69 -1.45
CA TYR A 51 -1.50 -10.62 -0.85
C TYR A 51 -1.36 -10.45 0.65
N PHE A 52 -2.06 -9.48 1.20
CA PHE A 52 -2.10 -9.21 2.62
C PHE A 52 -3.54 -8.96 3.05
N LEU A 53 -4.03 -9.76 3.98
CA LEU A 53 -5.30 -9.60 4.66
C LEU A 53 -5.09 -9.83 6.14
N ALA A 54 -5.38 -8.84 6.96
CA ALA A 54 -5.28 -8.95 8.42
C ALA A 54 -6.34 -8.09 9.10
N ASN A 55 -6.78 -8.55 10.26
CA ASN A 55 -7.67 -7.79 11.13
C ASN A 55 -6.84 -6.96 12.10
N TRP A 56 -7.35 -5.78 12.45
CA TRP A 56 -6.76 -4.95 13.50
C TRP A 56 -6.80 -5.66 14.85
N ALA A 57 -5.74 -5.57 15.64
CA ALA A 57 -5.74 -6.04 17.03
C ALA A 57 -6.77 -5.28 17.87
N SER A 58 -6.96 -3.98 17.57
CA SER A 58 -8.02 -3.13 18.10
C SER A 58 -8.91 -2.65 16.96
N PRO A 59 -9.99 -3.36 16.62
CA PRO A 59 -10.85 -3.01 15.49
C PRO A 59 -11.64 -1.73 15.75
N PHE A 60 -11.88 -0.97 14.67
CA PHE A 60 -12.80 0.15 14.71
C PHE A 60 -14.23 -0.35 14.77
N ALA A 61 -15.01 0.16 15.71
CA ALA A 61 -16.43 -0.15 15.80
C ALA A 61 -17.19 0.47 14.61
N PRO A 62 -17.99 -0.31 13.86
CA PRO A 62 -18.71 0.22 12.69
C PRO A 62 -19.58 1.44 13.01
N GLU A 63 -20.21 1.46 14.17
CA GLU A 63 -21.05 2.54 14.68
C GLU A 63 -20.27 3.82 15.02
N ALA A 64 -18.95 3.72 15.18
CA ALA A 64 -18.06 4.86 15.39
C ALA A 64 -17.50 5.41 14.06
N THR A 65 -18.03 4.96 12.93
CA THR A 65 -17.69 5.51 11.60
C THR A 65 -18.76 6.51 11.18
N SER A 66 -18.34 7.69 10.79
CA SER A 66 -19.25 8.76 10.35
C SER A 66 -18.64 9.59 9.22
N PRO A 67 -19.48 10.18 8.34
CA PRO A 67 -18.99 11.12 7.35
C PRO A 67 -18.26 12.31 7.99
N GLY A 68 -17.09 12.65 7.46
CA GLY A 68 -16.29 13.78 7.92
C GLY A 68 -15.50 14.43 6.78
N PRO A 69 -15.03 15.68 6.98
CA PRO A 69 -14.25 16.38 5.98
C PRO A 69 -12.84 15.81 5.86
N PHE A 70 -12.33 15.73 4.64
CA PHE A 70 -10.96 15.38 4.31
C PHE A 70 -10.40 16.33 3.26
N VAL A 71 -9.24 16.90 3.52
CA VAL A 71 -8.56 17.79 2.58
C VAL A 71 -7.56 16.97 1.77
N THR A 72 -7.75 16.91 0.46
CA THR A 72 -6.85 16.23 -0.47
C THR A 72 -5.53 17.00 -0.65
N ALA A 73 -4.50 16.37 -1.20
CA ALA A 73 -3.23 17.02 -1.53
C ALA A 73 -3.40 18.23 -2.47
N ALA A 74 -4.44 18.23 -3.31
CA ALA A 74 -4.79 19.40 -4.16
C ALA A 74 -5.54 20.51 -3.42
N GLY A 75 -5.67 20.44 -2.09
CA GLY A 75 -6.36 21.43 -1.27
C GLY A 75 -7.89 21.37 -1.36
N ARG A 76 -8.46 20.37 -2.02
CA ARG A 76 -9.91 20.22 -2.14
C ARG A 76 -10.46 19.46 -0.93
N GLU A 77 -11.48 20.01 -0.29
CA GLU A 77 -12.24 19.31 0.74
C GLU A 77 -13.25 18.34 0.10
N VAL A 78 -13.27 17.11 0.61
CA VAL A 78 -14.21 16.06 0.24
C VAL A 78 -14.78 15.43 1.51
N THR A 79 -15.98 14.86 1.43
CA THR A 79 -16.56 14.10 2.54
C THR A 79 -16.18 12.63 2.37
N VAL A 80 -15.64 12.02 3.41
CA VAL A 80 -15.25 10.61 3.47
C VAL A 80 -15.79 9.98 4.75
N ASP A 81 -15.92 8.65 4.74
CA ASP A 81 -16.19 7.92 5.98
C ASP A 81 -14.95 7.93 6.87
N VAL A 82 -15.07 8.46 8.08
CA VAL A 82 -13.99 8.52 9.07
C VAL A 82 -14.30 7.55 10.21
N MET A 83 -13.38 6.63 10.46
CA MET A 83 -13.42 5.68 11.56
C MET A 83 -12.81 6.32 12.80
N HIS A 84 -13.49 6.20 13.94
CA HIS A 84 -13.03 6.79 15.20
C HIS A 84 -12.80 5.71 16.25
N GLN A 85 -11.71 5.85 17.00
CA GLN A 85 -11.50 5.12 18.24
C GLN A 85 -10.55 5.88 19.18
N THR A 86 -10.65 5.60 20.47
CA THR A 86 -9.71 6.09 21.47
C THR A 86 -9.15 4.92 22.23
N GLY A 87 -7.83 4.82 22.28
CA GLY A 87 -7.14 3.69 22.90
C GLY A 87 -5.68 4.01 23.21
N PHE A 88 -4.98 3.00 23.69
CA PHE A 88 -3.53 3.07 23.85
C PHE A 88 -2.86 2.46 22.62
N PHE A 89 -2.03 3.26 21.95
CA PHE A 89 -1.29 2.86 20.75
C PHE A 89 0.18 3.28 20.88
N PRO A 90 1.11 2.55 20.25
CA PRO A 90 2.46 3.07 20.04
C PRO A 90 2.38 4.36 19.21
N TYR A 91 2.83 5.46 19.79
CA TYR A 91 2.75 6.80 19.23
C TYR A 91 4.11 7.47 19.33
N ALA A 92 4.44 8.26 18.33
CA ALA A 92 5.62 9.12 18.31
C ALA A 92 5.27 10.49 17.71
N ALA A 93 6.05 11.50 18.10
CA ALA A 93 5.98 12.83 17.49
C ALA A 93 7.41 13.32 17.22
N GLY A 94 7.58 13.99 16.09
CA GLY A 94 8.86 14.56 15.68
C GLY A 94 8.69 15.95 15.10
N ASP A 95 9.74 16.46 14.46
CA ASP A 95 9.69 17.75 13.81
C ASP A 95 8.82 17.66 12.52
N GLY A 96 7.63 18.20 12.60
CA GLY A 96 6.68 18.30 11.49
C GLY A 96 5.85 17.06 11.20
N TRP A 97 5.82 16.09 12.12
CA TRP A 97 4.98 14.90 11.96
C TRP A 97 4.58 14.29 13.31
N VAL A 98 3.49 13.56 13.28
CA VAL A 98 3.13 12.57 14.30
C VAL A 98 2.99 11.20 13.65
N ALA A 99 3.18 10.14 14.41
CA ALA A 99 3.03 8.77 13.92
C ALA A 99 2.31 7.89 14.94
N VAL A 100 1.51 6.95 14.44
CA VAL A 100 0.85 5.93 15.23
C VAL A 100 1.05 4.57 14.58
N SER A 101 1.35 3.57 15.38
CA SER A 101 1.41 2.18 14.93
C SER A 101 0.13 1.45 15.33
N LEU A 102 -0.52 0.85 14.34
CA LEU A 102 -1.76 0.08 14.50
C LEU A 102 -1.43 -1.40 14.31
N PRO A 103 -1.36 -2.18 15.39
CA PRO A 103 -1.05 -3.61 15.31
C PRO A 103 -2.19 -4.39 14.63
N TYR A 104 -1.81 -5.41 13.87
CA TYR A 104 -2.73 -6.45 13.42
C TYR A 104 -2.83 -7.58 14.46
N VAL A 105 -3.87 -8.41 14.35
CA VAL A 105 -4.02 -9.61 15.18
C VAL A 105 -2.76 -10.46 15.10
N GLY A 106 -2.25 -10.88 16.27
CA GLY A 106 -0.98 -11.59 16.38
C GLY A 106 0.24 -10.70 16.59
N GLU A 107 0.10 -9.36 16.45
CA GLU A 107 1.10 -8.33 16.80
C GLU A 107 2.48 -8.49 16.14
N GLN A 108 2.60 -9.38 15.13
CA GLN A 108 3.84 -9.56 14.37
C GLN A 108 4.01 -8.49 13.27
N LEU A 109 2.90 -7.90 12.85
CA LEU A 109 2.85 -6.83 11.86
C LEU A 109 1.98 -5.69 12.39
N SER A 110 2.31 -4.49 11.96
CA SER A 110 1.52 -3.29 12.22
C SER A 110 1.50 -2.37 11.01
N MET A 111 0.47 -1.54 10.92
CA MET A 111 0.46 -0.41 9.98
C MET A 111 1.01 0.82 10.71
N LEU A 112 2.07 1.40 10.19
CA LEU A 112 2.57 2.70 10.64
C LEU A 112 1.89 3.79 9.82
N VAL A 113 1.14 4.65 10.48
CA VAL A 113 0.52 5.83 9.89
C VAL A 113 1.32 7.05 10.33
N VAL A 114 1.83 7.81 9.37
CA VAL A 114 2.55 9.07 9.60
C VAL A 114 1.66 10.21 9.12
N LEU A 115 1.41 11.16 9.99
CA LEU A 115 0.61 12.34 9.69
C LEU A 115 1.53 13.57 9.74
N PRO A 116 1.85 14.19 8.59
CA PRO A 116 2.57 15.45 8.54
C PRO A 116 1.76 16.59 9.16
N ASP A 117 2.46 17.53 9.77
CA ASP A 117 1.86 18.80 10.19
C ASP A 117 1.30 19.57 8.99
N ALA A 118 0.34 20.44 9.23
CA ALA A 118 -0.29 21.24 8.18
C ALA A 118 0.77 22.01 7.36
N GLY A 119 0.77 21.79 6.03
CA GLY A 119 1.71 22.42 5.10
C GLY A 119 3.10 21.75 5.00
N ARG A 120 3.37 20.66 5.75
CA ARG A 120 4.66 19.95 5.70
C ARG A 120 4.60 18.59 5.00
N PHE A 121 3.53 18.34 4.24
CA PHE A 121 3.34 17.05 3.57
C PHE A 121 4.52 16.71 2.63
N ASP A 122 4.88 17.61 1.71
CA ASP A 122 5.95 17.37 0.72
C ASP A 122 7.31 17.15 1.38
N GLU A 123 7.59 17.86 2.48
CA GLU A 123 8.83 17.71 3.23
C GLU A 123 8.92 16.34 3.91
N VAL A 124 7.85 15.92 4.58
CA VAL A 124 7.81 14.62 5.26
C VAL A 124 7.80 13.50 4.23
N GLU A 125 7.05 13.64 3.11
CA GLU A 125 7.05 12.65 2.03
C GLU A 125 8.45 12.48 1.44
N ALA A 126 9.16 13.55 1.15
CA ALA A 126 10.53 13.51 0.64
C ALA A 126 11.53 12.86 1.63
N ALA A 127 11.25 12.97 2.94
CA ALA A 127 12.06 12.36 3.99
C ALA A 127 11.71 10.88 4.23
N LEU A 128 10.58 10.37 3.69
CA LEU A 128 10.19 8.97 3.86
C LEU A 128 11.25 8.03 3.30
N GLY A 129 11.86 7.29 4.20
CA GLY A 129 12.91 6.34 3.88
C GLY A 129 13.39 5.62 5.13
N PRO A 130 14.40 4.75 5.00
CA PRO A 130 14.91 3.96 6.13
C PRO A 130 15.31 4.80 7.35
N GLY A 131 15.83 6.02 7.13
CA GLY A 131 16.26 6.93 8.20
C GLY A 131 15.10 7.46 9.04
N LEU A 132 14.06 8.00 8.37
CA LEU A 132 12.87 8.49 9.07
C LEU A 132 12.13 7.33 9.73
N TYR A 133 11.99 6.18 9.04
CA TYR A 133 11.38 5.00 9.62
C TYR A 133 12.09 4.58 10.93
N ALA A 134 13.42 4.46 10.92
CA ALA A 134 14.18 4.09 12.11
C ALA A 134 14.01 5.11 13.25
N THR A 135 13.93 6.40 12.94
CA THR A 135 13.67 7.46 13.91
C THR A 135 12.30 7.33 14.56
N ILE A 136 11.28 7.10 13.74
CA ILE A 136 9.91 6.89 14.22
C ILE A 136 9.85 5.64 15.09
N ASP A 137 10.34 4.51 14.59
CA ASP A 137 10.30 3.21 15.28
C ASP A 137 10.96 3.26 16.66
N ALA A 138 12.14 3.88 16.74
CA ALA A 138 12.86 4.07 18.01
C ALA A 138 12.16 5.02 19.00
N SER A 139 11.24 5.86 18.52
CA SER A 139 10.54 6.87 19.33
C SER A 139 9.13 6.43 19.73
N LEU A 140 8.64 5.31 19.20
CA LEU A 140 7.30 4.81 19.52
C LEU A 140 7.17 4.46 21.00
N ALA A 141 6.21 5.07 21.67
CA ALA A 141 5.87 4.79 23.06
C ALA A 141 4.35 4.68 23.23
N SER A 142 3.91 3.85 24.17
CA SER A 142 2.48 3.70 24.44
C SER A 142 1.88 5.03 24.93
N ALA A 143 0.90 5.54 24.21
CA ALA A 143 0.17 6.76 24.55
C ALA A 143 -1.33 6.58 24.33
N ARG A 144 -2.14 7.35 25.04
CA ARG A 144 -3.58 7.42 24.81
C ARG A 144 -3.84 8.32 23.61
N VAL A 145 -4.31 7.75 22.51
CA VAL A 145 -4.55 8.45 21.24
C VAL A 145 -6.05 8.44 20.93
N ALA A 146 -6.60 9.61 20.58
CA ALA A 146 -7.88 9.72 19.92
C ALA A 146 -7.62 9.69 18.41
N LEU A 147 -7.96 8.58 17.77
CA LEU A 147 -7.68 8.30 16.38
C LEU A 147 -8.90 8.57 15.52
N ALA A 148 -8.72 9.34 14.45
CA ALA A 148 -9.68 9.55 13.39
C ALA A 148 -9.01 9.17 12.06
N LEU A 149 -9.43 8.06 11.45
CA LEU A 149 -8.79 7.49 10.28
C LEU A 149 -9.80 7.37 9.14
N PRO A 150 -9.59 8.04 7.99
CA PRO A 150 -10.46 7.86 6.83
C PRO A 150 -10.47 6.40 6.37
N LYS A 151 -11.62 5.92 5.88
CA LYS A 151 -11.65 4.71 5.07
C LYS A 151 -11.14 5.03 3.68
N TRP A 152 -10.30 4.17 3.12
CA TRP A 152 -9.80 4.33 1.76
C TRP A 152 -9.72 2.98 1.04
N GLU A 153 -9.81 3.06 -0.26
CA GLU A 153 -9.46 1.99 -1.18
C GLU A 153 -8.55 2.60 -2.25
N VAL A 154 -7.41 1.97 -2.51
CA VAL A 154 -6.44 2.43 -3.50
C VAL A 154 -6.17 1.30 -4.48
N GLN A 155 -6.33 1.60 -5.77
CA GLN A 155 -5.87 0.75 -6.85
C GLN A 155 -4.87 1.53 -7.69
N ALA A 156 -3.67 0.99 -7.86
CA ALA A 156 -2.62 1.59 -8.66
C ALA A 156 -2.03 0.56 -9.62
N ARG A 157 -1.75 0.99 -10.85
CA ARG A 157 -1.07 0.20 -11.88
C ARG A 157 0.10 1.01 -12.40
N PHE A 158 1.28 0.41 -12.41
CA PHE A 158 2.49 1.07 -12.87
C PHE A 158 3.13 0.25 -13.99
N GLN A 159 3.60 0.94 -15.02
CA GLN A 159 4.51 0.37 -16.01
C GLN A 159 5.94 0.68 -15.58
N LEU A 160 6.66 -0.35 -15.15
CA LEU A 160 7.98 -0.19 -14.55
C LEU A 160 9.11 -0.09 -15.58
N ALA A 161 8.85 -0.31 -16.89
CA ALA A 161 9.89 -0.41 -17.90
C ALA A 161 10.75 0.87 -18.01
N GLU A 162 10.15 2.05 -17.91
CA GLU A 162 10.87 3.32 -17.97
C GLU A 162 11.67 3.57 -16.69
N VAL A 163 11.04 3.37 -15.54
CA VAL A 163 11.68 3.52 -14.22
C VAL A 163 12.87 2.56 -14.07
N LEU A 164 12.73 1.32 -14.51
CA LEU A 164 13.82 0.34 -14.47
C LEU A 164 14.95 0.69 -15.44
N ALA A 165 14.64 1.28 -16.61
CA ALA A 165 15.66 1.78 -17.54
C ALA A 165 16.48 2.92 -16.92
N GLU A 166 15.84 3.86 -16.22
CA GLU A 166 16.52 4.94 -15.48
C GLU A 166 17.38 4.39 -14.32
N LEU A 167 16.98 3.29 -13.70
CA LEU A 167 17.74 2.60 -12.67
C LEU A 167 18.85 1.69 -13.22
N GLY A 168 19.14 1.75 -14.54
CA GLY A 168 20.26 1.05 -15.17
C GLY A 168 19.91 -0.31 -15.76
N MET A 169 18.63 -0.61 -15.97
CA MET A 169 18.17 -1.78 -16.75
C MET A 169 17.74 -1.34 -18.16
N PRO A 170 18.69 -1.12 -19.10
CA PRO A 170 18.34 -0.70 -20.45
C PRO A 170 17.50 -1.76 -21.16
N ARG A 171 16.67 -1.31 -22.11
CA ARG A 171 15.84 -2.17 -22.96
C ARG A 171 16.69 -3.02 -23.92
#